data_49ec07de4a495fd48a915990c3543df3
#
_entry.id   49ec07de4a495fd48a915990c3543df3
#
_cell.length_a   1.000
_cell.length_b   1.000
_cell.length_c   1.000
_cell.angle_alpha   90.00
_cell.angle_beta   90.00
_cell.angle_gamma   90.00
#
_symmetry.space_group_name_H-M   'P 1'
#
loop_
_entity.id
_entity.type
_entity.pdbx_description
1 polymer ?
#
loop_
_entity_poly.entity_id
_entity_poly.type
_entity_poly.pdbx_seq_one_letter_code
_entity_poly.pdbx_strand_id
1 'polypeptide(L)'
;MVLRLLKGLLLVMFLTLAAGAGCFWYTFMSPYGYHPAEPAVIDQRVEQQDVFVYGTLRNDLLRWVIMGTPIGTRSATLTGYRRHDLDIRPETGAKVEGEVLTVTPEALQALDRYERLGVRYERESVKLADGSIVWVYRRI
;
A
#
# COMPACT_ATOMS: atom_id res chain seq x y z
N MET A 1 9.02 44.89 -10.40
CA MET A 1 10.07 43.91 -10.05
C MET A 1 9.53 42.77 -9.16
N VAL A 2 8.91 43.09 -8.03
CA VAL A 2 8.38 42.11 -7.07
C VAL A 2 7.39 41.09 -7.69
N LEU A 3 6.43 41.57 -8.50
CA LEU A 3 5.43 40.69 -9.14
C LEU A 3 6.05 39.66 -10.11
N ARG A 4 7.13 40.03 -10.81
CA ARG A 4 7.86 39.11 -11.71
C ARG A 4 8.61 38.05 -10.91
N LEU A 5 9.22 38.42 -9.79
CA LEU A 5 9.89 37.49 -8.88
C LEU A 5 8.87 36.53 -8.24
N LEU A 6 7.70 37.02 -7.79
CA LEU A 6 6.66 36.21 -7.23
C LEU A 6 6.10 35.18 -8.25
N LYS A 7 5.84 35.60 -9.50
CA LYS A 7 5.43 34.69 -10.56
C LYS A 7 6.49 33.63 -10.87
N GLY A 8 7.76 34.02 -10.89
CA GLY A 8 8.87 33.07 -11.05
C GLY A 8 8.93 32.05 -9.93
N LEU A 9 8.79 32.49 -8.68
CA LEU A 9 8.77 31.60 -7.51
C LEU A 9 7.60 30.63 -7.55
N LEU A 10 6.40 31.11 -7.87
CA LEU A 10 5.20 30.26 -8.01
C LEU A 10 5.37 29.24 -9.13
N LEU A 11 5.95 29.61 -10.26
CA LEU A 11 6.23 28.69 -11.36
C LEU A 11 7.22 27.59 -10.95
N VAL A 12 8.32 27.96 -10.29
CA VAL A 12 9.32 27.00 -9.79
C VAL A 12 8.66 26.04 -8.78
N MET A 13 7.88 26.58 -7.83
CA MET A 13 7.15 25.74 -6.87
C MET A 13 6.20 24.76 -7.56
N PHE A 14 5.42 25.23 -8.55
CA PHE A 14 4.51 24.38 -9.32
C PHE A 14 5.26 23.27 -10.07
N LEU A 15 6.36 23.60 -10.74
CA LEU A 15 7.17 22.62 -11.48
C LEU A 15 7.79 21.57 -10.54
N THR A 16 8.24 21.99 -9.36
CA THR A 16 8.79 21.08 -8.34
C THR A 16 7.72 20.12 -7.82
N LEU A 17 6.53 20.62 -7.53
CA LEU A 17 5.39 19.79 -7.10
C LEU A 17 4.95 18.81 -8.20
N ALA A 18 4.85 19.28 -9.44
CA ALA A 18 4.49 18.45 -10.58
C ALA A 18 5.52 17.35 -10.83
N ALA A 19 6.82 17.67 -10.75
CA ALA A 19 7.89 16.70 -10.87
C ALA A 19 7.84 15.65 -9.74
N GLY A 20 7.62 16.09 -8.50
CA GLY A 20 7.46 15.20 -7.34
C GLY A 20 6.26 14.26 -7.48
N ALA A 21 5.11 14.79 -7.89
CA ALA A 21 3.90 14.00 -8.14
C ALA A 21 4.10 12.99 -9.29
N GLY A 22 4.76 13.40 -10.37
CA GLY A 22 5.10 12.53 -11.49
C GLY A 22 6.05 11.40 -11.08
N CYS A 23 7.07 11.71 -10.30
CA CYS A 23 8.01 10.74 -9.76
C CYS A 23 7.31 9.73 -8.83
N PHE A 24 6.45 10.21 -7.92
CA PHE A 24 5.65 9.35 -7.05
C PHE A 24 4.75 8.42 -7.87
N TRP A 25 4.01 8.97 -8.83
CA TRP A 25 3.14 8.17 -9.68
C TRP A 25 3.93 7.10 -10.46
N TYR A 26 5.04 7.49 -11.07
CA TYR A 26 5.89 6.55 -11.83
C TYR A 26 6.42 5.42 -10.94
N THR A 27 6.87 5.73 -9.73
CA THR A 27 7.50 4.77 -8.84
C THR A 27 6.50 3.80 -8.20
N PHE A 28 5.32 4.29 -7.80
CA PHE A 28 4.40 3.54 -6.95
C PHE A 28 3.08 3.12 -7.61
N MET A 29 2.68 3.79 -8.67
CA MET A 29 1.39 3.55 -9.31
C MET A 29 1.50 3.09 -10.76
N SER A 30 2.56 3.50 -11.47
CA SER A 30 2.77 3.15 -12.86
C SER A 30 3.19 1.69 -13.03
N PRO A 31 2.63 0.97 -14.00
CA PRO A 31 3.11 -0.36 -14.36
C PRO A 31 4.54 -0.35 -14.90
N TYR A 32 5.01 0.78 -15.42
CA TYR A 32 6.35 0.92 -16.01
C TYR A 32 7.48 1.05 -14.99
N GLY A 33 7.18 1.51 -13.76
CA GLY A 33 8.16 1.65 -12.68
C GLY A 33 8.30 0.40 -11.80
N TYR A 34 7.54 -0.67 -12.08
CA TYR A 34 7.48 -1.87 -11.28
C TYR A 34 7.75 -3.13 -12.13
N HIS A 35 8.87 -3.78 -11.87
CA HIS A 35 9.31 -4.98 -12.59
C HIS A 35 9.69 -6.08 -11.59
N PRO A 36 8.73 -6.83 -11.04
CA PRO A 36 9.03 -7.98 -10.19
C PRO A 36 9.65 -9.10 -11.02
N ALA A 37 10.55 -9.88 -10.40
CA ALA A 37 11.15 -11.04 -11.04
C ALA A 37 10.11 -12.11 -11.42
N GLU A 38 9.06 -12.22 -10.56
CA GLU A 38 7.91 -13.08 -10.81
C GLU A 38 6.62 -12.26 -10.71
N PRO A 39 5.69 -12.38 -11.66
CA PRO A 39 4.40 -11.70 -11.57
C PRO A 39 3.59 -12.23 -10.39
N ALA A 40 2.92 -11.33 -9.70
CA ALA A 40 2.01 -11.70 -8.62
C ALA A 40 0.87 -12.57 -9.14
N VAL A 41 0.66 -13.72 -8.53
CA VAL A 41 -0.50 -14.56 -8.82
C VAL A 41 -1.70 -13.99 -8.06
N ILE A 42 -2.66 -13.46 -8.83
CA ILE A 42 -3.96 -12.99 -8.33
C ILE A 42 -5.04 -13.87 -8.95
N ASP A 43 -5.79 -14.58 -8.10
CA ASP A 43 -6.91 -15.37 -8.59
C ASP A 43 -8.08 -14.45 -8.99
N GLN A 44 -8.25 -14.27 -10.29
CA GLN A 44 -9.32 -13.45 -10.88
C GLN A 44 -10.74 -14.03 -10.68
N ARG A 45 -10.85 -15.27 -10.19
CA ARG A 45 -12.14 -15.92 -9.90
C ARG A 45 -12.69 -15.52 -8.53
N VAL A 46 -11.82 -15.00 -7.67
CA VAL A 46 -12.19 -14.52 -6.34
C VAL A 46 -12.57 -13.05 -6.46
N GLU A 47 -13.85 -12.74 -6.33
CA GLU A 47 -14.38 -11.38 -6.49
C GLU A 47 -13.79 -10.39 -5.48
N GLN A 48 -13.52 -10.85 -4.25
CA GLN A 48 -12.99 -10.03 -3.19
C GLN A 48 -11.96 -10.78 -2.36
N GLN A 49 -10.91 -10.09 -1.93
CA GLN A 49 -9.85 -10.61 -1.08
C GLN A 49 -9.60 -9.66 0.10
N ASP A 50 -9.35 -10.23 1.25
CA ASP A 50 -9.07 -9.47 2.47
C ASP A 50 -7.56 -9.26 2.63
N VAL A 51 -7.17 -8.00 2.90
CA VAL A 51 -5.77 -7.58 3.12
C VAL A 51 -5.66 -6.88 4.47
N PHE A 52 -4.81 -7.40 5.36
CA PHE A 52 -4.50 -6.76 6.63
C PHE A 52 -3.43 -5.69 6.45
N VAL A 53 -3.74 -4.47 6.90
CA VAL A 53 -2.85 -3.31 6.82
C VAL A 53 -2.56 -2.77 8.22
N TYR A 54 -1.29 -2.49 8.50
CA TYR A 54 -0.81 -2.06 9.81
C TYR A 54 0.04 -0.78 9.75
N GLY A 55 0.29 -0.25 8.55
CA GLY A 55 1.17 0.90 8.28
C GLY A 55 0.43 2.08 7.65
N THR A 56 1.06 2.65 6.63
CA THR A 56 0.60 3.85 5.90
C THR A 56 -0.73 3.64 5.19
N LEU A 57 -1.05 2.42 4.79
CA LEU A 57 -2.32 2.05 4.15
C LEU A 57 -3.54 2.14 5.07
N ARG A 58 -3.36 2.47 6.36
CA ARG A 58 -4.47 2.87 7.25
C ARG A 58 -4.99 4.28 6.96
N ASN A 59 -4.28 5.07 6.15
CA ASN A 59 -4.71 6.39 5.73
C ASN A 59 -5.70 6.31 4.55
N ASP A 60 -6.93 6.81 4.74
CA ASP A 60 -8.03 6.75 3.76
C ASP A 60 -7.69 7.47 2.46
N LEU A 61 -7.06 8.64 2.54
CA LEU A 61 -6.68 9.41 1.36
C LEU A 61 -5.64 8.66 0.52
N LEU A 62 -4.66 8.04 1.17
CA LEU A 62 -3.64 7.26 0.49
C LEU A 62 -4.25 6.04 -0.21
N ARG A 63 -5.17 5.33 0.46
CA ARG A 63 -5.90 4.21 -0.15
C ARG A 63 -6.69 4.65 -1.38
N TRP A 64 -7.41 5.76 -1.25
CA TRP A 64 -8.18 6.30 -2.37
C TRP A 64 -7.28 6.67 -3.56
N VAL A 65 -6.14 7.31 -3.31
CA VAL A 65 -5.17 7.65 -4.37
C VAL A 65 -4.62 6.40 -5.06
N ILE A 66 -4.28 5.34 -4.31
CA ILE A 66 -3.68 4.11 -4.86
C ILE A 66 -4.71 3.28 -5.63
N MET A 67 -5.90 3.10 -5.07
CA MET A 67 -6.90 2.17 -5.60
C MET A 67 -7.97 2.85 -6.47
N GLY A 68 -8.00 4.20 -6.49
CA GLY A 68 -8.95 4.98 -7.29
C GLY A 68 -10.40 4.95 -6.80
N THR A 69 -10.68 4.25 -5.69
CA THR A 69 -12.02 4.12 -5.09
C THR A 69 -11.93 4.12 -3.57
N PRO A 70 -12.93 4.67 -2.86
CA PRO A 70 -13.02 4.54 -1.42
C PRO A 70 -13.19 3.08 -1.02
N ILE A 71 -12.35 2.58 -0.12
CA ILE A 71 -12.46 1.24 0.42
C ILE A 71 -12.63 1.34 1.93
N GLY A 72 -13.73 0.77 2.41
CA GLY A 72 -14.01 0.66 3.84
C GLY A 72 -13.04 -0.30 4.53
N THR A 73 -12.85 -0.09 5.83
CA THR A 73 -12.00 -0.92 6.66
C THR A 73 -12.76 -1.47 7.85
N ARG A 74 -12.28 -2.58 8.39
CA ARG A 74 -12.66 -3.09 9.71
C ARG A 74 -11.41 -3.24 10.57
N SER A 75 -11.51 -2.85 11.84
CA SER A 75 -10.41 -3.07 12.80
C SER A 75 -10.14 -4.54 12.99
N ALA A 76 -8.87 -4.92 13.10
CA ALA A 76 -8.45 -6.30 13.26
C ALA A 76 -7.13 -6.40 14.03
N THR A 77 -6.88 -7.59 14.60
CA THR A 77 -5.65 -7.89 15.35
C THR A 77 -4.97 -9.12 14.75
N LEU A 78 -3.70 -8.98 14.42
CA LEU A 78 -2.83 -10.09 14.03
C LEU A 78 -2.03 -10.53 15.27
N THR A 79 -2.18 -11.80 15.67
CA THR A 79 -1.47 -12.38 16.80
C THR A 79 -0.23 -13.15 16.35
N GLY A 80 0.79 -13.22 17.24
CA GLY A 80 2.05 -13.92 16.95
C GLY A 80 3.03 -13.10 16.11
N TYR A 81 2.80 -11.81 15.98
CA TYR A 81 3.67 -10.88 15.26
C TYR A 81 3.89 -9.60 16.07
N ARG A 82 5.06 -8.99 15.89
CA ARG A 82 5.41 -7.66 16.37
C ARG A 82 5.71 -6.74 15.19
N ARG A 83 5.22 -5.51 15.28
CA ARG A 83 5.54 -4.47 14.31
C ARG A 83 6.93 -3.88 14.54
N HIS A 84 7.70 -3.77 13.48
CA HIS A 84 8.99 -3.07 13.42
C HIS A 84 8.93 -2.04 12.28
N ASP A 85 8.67 -0.79 12.61
CA ASP A 85 8.48 0.32 11.65
C ASP A 85 7.41 0.03 10.60
N LEU A 86 7.82 -0.26 9.37
CA LEU A 86 6.96 -0.60 8.22
C LEU A 86 6.97 -2.11 7.90
N ASP A 87 7.36 -2.93 8.87
CA ASP A 87 7.43 -4.39 8.75
C ASP A 87 6.81 -5.06 9.96
N ILE A 88 6.47 -6.34 9.83
CA ILE A 88 6.08 -7.20 10.94
C ILE A 88 6.94 -8.46 10.94
N ARG A 89 7.24 -8.94 12.14
CA ARG A 89 8.05 -10.16 12.34
C ARG A 89 7.34 -11.12 13.28
N PRO A 90 7.47 -12.44 13.06
CA PRO A 90 6.93 -13.42 14.00
C PRO A 90 7.53 -13.21 15.40
N GLU A 91 6.65 -13.10 16.39
CA GLU A 91 7.04 -13.03 17.81
C GLU A 91 5.91 -13.61 18.66
N THR A 92 6.18 -14.72 19.33
CA THR A 92 5.22 -15.41 20.20
C THR A 92 4.71 -14.50 21.30
N GLY A 93 3.38 -14.45 21.48
CA GLY A 93 2.72 -13.61 22.48
C GLY A 93 2.56 -12.14 22.12
N ALA A 94 3.17 -11.68 21.03
CA ALA A 94 2.97 -10.33 20.51
C ALA A 94 1.71 -10.22 19.66
N LYS A 95 1.24 -8.99 19.44
CA LYS A 95 0.11 -8.68 18.58
C LYS A 95 0.32 -7.37 17.84
N VAL A 96 -0.29 -7.26 16.67
CA VAL A 96 -0.31 -6.04 15.86
C VAL A 96 -1.75 -5.64 15.61
N GLU A 97 -2.08 -4.42 16.03
CA GLU A 97 -3.37 -3.80 15.71
C GLU A 97 -3.32 -3.17 14.33
N GLY A 98 -4.35 -3.42 13.53
CA GLY A 98 -4.45 -2.93 12.17
C GLY A 98 -5.88 -2.90 11.66
N GLU A 99 -6.02 -2.89 10.37
CA GLU A 99 -7.31 -2.87 9.67
C GLU A 99 -7.31 -3.89 8.54
N VAL A 100 -8.47 -4.40 8.20
CA VAL A 100 -8.68 -5.25 7.02
C VAL A 100 -9.38 -4.44 5.95
N LEU A 101 -8.83 -4.48 4.76
CA LEU A 101 -9.41 -3.99 3.51
C LEU A 101 -10.00 -5.17 2.75
N THR A 102 -11.24 -5.07 2.30
CA THR A 102 -11.79 -6.03 1.33
C THR A 102 -11.67 -5.42 -0.06
N VAL A 103 -10.86 -6.02 -0.91
CA VAL A 103 -10.43 -5.46 -2.20
C VAL A 103 -10.77 -6.37 -3.36
N THR A 104 -11.04 -5.78 -4.53
CA THR A 104 -11.16 -6.52 -5.81
C THR A 104 -9.78 -6.95 -6.31
N PRO A 105 -9.69 -7.89 -7.27
CA PRO A 105 -8.42 -8.27 -7.90
C PRO A 105 -7.63 -7.07 -8.47
N GLU A 106 -8.33 -6.09 -9.08
CA GLU A 106 -7.70 -4.89 -9.65
C GLU A 106 -7.12 -4.00 -8.54
N ALA A 107 -7.85 -3.81 -7.44
CA ALA A 107 -7.39 -3.05 -6.28
C ALA A 107 -6.20 -3.75 -5.60
N LEU A 108 -6.23 -5.09 -5.51
CA LEU A 108 -5.10 -5.87 -5.01
C LEU A 108 -3.87 -5.72 -5.89
N GLN A 109 -4.04 -5.71 -7.22
CA GLN A 109 -2.94 -5.44 -8.15
C GLN A 109 -2.35 -4.04 -7.97
N ALA A 110 -3.19 -3.03 -7.68
CA ALA A 110 -2.73 -1.68 -7.38
C ALA A 110 -1.92 -1.64 -6.07
N LEU A 111 -2.35 -2.37 -5.04
CA LEU A 111 -1.60 -2.54 -3.79
C LEU A 111 -0.26 -3.25 -4.02
N ASP A 112 -0.24 -4.33 -4.80
CA ASP A 112 0.98 -5.07 -5.13
C ASP A 112 2.03 -4.17 -5.82
N ARG A 113 1.59 -3.26 -6.70
CA ARG A 113 2.47 -2.26 -7.30
C ARG A 113 2.98 -1.24 -6.27
N TYR A 114 2.09 -0.70 -5.46
CA TYR A 114 2.44 0.27 -4.43
C TYR A 114 3.45 -0.29 -3.44
N GLU A 115 3.23 -1.50 -2.94
CA GLU A 115 4.13 -2.20 -2.00
C GLU A 115 5.38 -2.75 -2.69
N ARG A 116 5.43 -2.73 -4.05
CA ARG A 116 6.52 -3.29 -4.86
C ARG A 116 6.74 -4.77 -4.51
N LEU A 117 5.67 -5.55 -4.62
CA LEU A 117 5.65 -6.98 -4.35
C LEU A 117 6.74 -7.72 -5.15
N GLY A 118 7.49 -8.63 -4.51
CA GLY A 118 8.62 -9.34 -5.10
C GLY A 118 9.89 -8.50 -5.28
N VAL A 119 9.89 -7.21 -4.81
CA VAL A 119 11.04 -6.31 -4.82
C VAL A 119 11.35 -5.77 -3.43
N ARG A 120 10.34 -5.34 -2.69
CA ARG A 120 10.46 -4.81 -1.31
C ARG A 120 9.67 -5.62 -0.29
N TYR A 121 8.53 -6.13 -0.73
CA TYR A 121 7.62 -6.89 0.11
C TYR A 121 7.23 -8.20 -0.56
N GLU A 122 6.92 -9.18 0.23
CA GLU A 122 6.21 -10.40 -0.13
C GLU A 122 4.79 -10.36 0.44
N ARG A 123 3.86 -11.09 -0.17
CA ARG A 123 2.49 -11.21 0.29
C ARG A 123 2.27 -12.60 0.88
N GLU A 124 2.01 -12.64 2.17
CA GLU A 124 1.76 -13.87 2.93
C GLU A 124 0.30 -14.00 3.32
N SER A 125 -0.19 -15.24 3.38
CA SER A 125 -1.49 -15.56 3.98
C SER A 125 -1.29 -15.79 5.48
N VAL A 126 -2.04 -15.02 6.30
CA VAL A 126 -1.99 -15.13 7.76
C VAL A 126 -3.39 -15.26 8.35
N LYS A 127 -3.47 -15.83 9.57
CA LYS A 127 -4.69 -15.95 10.32
C LYS A 127 -4.79 -14.87 11.39
N LEU A 128 -5.86 -14.10 11.39
CA LEU A 128 -6.14 -13.06 12.39
C LEU A 128 -6.69 -13.67 13.70
N ALA A 129 -6.78 -12.84 14.75
CA ALA A 129 -7.32 -13.22 16.04
C ALA A 129 -8.77 -13.71 15.98
N ASP A 130 -9.57 -13.20 15.06
CA ASP A 130 -10.96 -13.59 14.82
C ASP A 130 -11.10 -14.90 13.99
N GLY A 131 -9.97 -15.47 13.56
CA GLY A 131 -9.91 -16.70 12.77
C GLY A 131 -9.96 -16.49 11.25
N SER A 132 -10.20 -15.27 10.76
CA SER A 132 -10.20 -14.97 9.33
C SER A 132 -8.80 -15.12 8.73
N ILE A 133 -8.74 -15.57 7.47
CA ILE A 133 -7.49 -15.68 6.70
C ILE A 133 -7.42 -14.49 5.75
N VAL A 134 -6.31 -13.78 5.79
CA VAL A 134 -6.10 -12.54 5.05
C VAL A 134 -4.69 -12.49 4.47
N TRP A 135 -4.49 -11.66 3.46
CA TRP A 135 -3.16 -11.30 2.97
C TRP A 135 -2.51 -10.24 3.86
N VAL A 136 -1.20 -10.33 4.01
CA VAL A 136 -0.37 -9.29 4.65
C VAL A 136 0.90 -9.08 3.85
N TYR A 137 1.37 -7.84 3.75
CA TYR A 137 2.66 -7.52 3.13
C TYR A 137 3.75 -7.52 4.20
N ARG A 138 4.83 -8.28 3.96
CA ARG A 138 6.03 -8.34 4.80
C ARG A 138 7.26 -7.98 3.99
N ARG A 139 8.22 -7.35 4.61
CA ARG A 139 9.51 -7.05 3.95
C ARG A 139 10.28 -8.34 3.62
N ILE A 140 10.87 -8.35 2.41
CA ILE A 140 11.82 -9.36 1.97
C ILE A 140 13.16 -9.16 2.68
#